data_c94d4ed680c66cbd7e8359fe96351f0d
#
_entry.id   c94d4ed680c66cbd7e8359fe96351f0d
#
_cell.length_a   1.000
_cell.length_b   1.000
_cell.length_c   1.000
_cell.angle_alpha   90.00
_cell.angle_beta   90.00
_cell.angle_gamma   90.00
#
_symmetry.space_group_name_H-M   'P 1'
#
loop_
_entity.id
_entity.type
_entity.pdbx_description
1 polymer ?
#
loop_
_entity_poly.entity_id
_entity_poly.type
_entity_poly.pdbx_seq_one_letter_code
_entity_poly.pdbx_strand_id
1 'polypeptide(L)'
;MDRLIGLSVKPVQLPVAEDVTKPSVPVLVSDNISTASRVVVFIGELSADLGVFSYREVCEEGISFGSVINLAKAVLGEIPQDSPNALIVANPGQRIWHNDTGSTMNFENFRSRARRSAVGCERPESIRNAVEGNASLDEHTQYIFEKHLRPFLPLGAKVDVIGLSEGGYAALMYLKKNCEC
;
A
#
# COMPACT_ATOMS: atom_id res chain seq x y z
N MET A 1 -4.51 -5.45 -12.44
CA MET A 1 -3.32 -6.15 -11.90
C MET A 1 -2.33 -6.50 -13.01
N ASP A 2 -2.77 -7.10 -14.10
CA ASP A 2 -1.90 -7.60 -15.21
C ASP A 2 -0.92 -6.55 -15.79
N ARG A 3 -1.32 -5.28 -15.87
CA ARG A 3 -0.44 -4.19 -16.36
C ARG A 3 0.73 -3.88 -15.45
N LEU A 4 0.62 -4.15 -14.14
CA LEU A 4 1.69 -3.96 -13.16
C LEU A 4 2.62 -5.18 -13.13
N ILE A 5 2.09 -6.38 -13.37
CA ILE A 5 2.90 -7.61 -13.50
C ILE A 5 3.88 -7.47 -14.67
N GLY A 6 3.46 -6.86 -15.78
CA GLY A 6 4.37 -6.54 -16.90
C GLY A 6 5.49 -5.56 -16.56
N LEU A 7 5.41 -4.87 -15.41
CA LEU A 7 6.44 -3.98 -14.87
C LEU A 7 7.21 -4.59 -13.69
N SER A 8 7.15 -5.91 -13.51
CA SER A 8 7.79 -6.62 -12.38
C SER A 8 7.34 -6.13 -10.99
N VAL A 9 6.08 -5.70 -10.87
CA VAL A 9 5.45 -5.31 -9.60
C VAL A 9 4.41 -6.36 -9.21
N LYS A 10 4.53 -6.88 -8.00
CA LYS A 10 3.64 -7.93 -7.48
C LYS A 10 3.00 -7.55 -6.15
N PRO A 11 1.82 -8.09 -5.83
CA PRO A 11 1.24 -7.95 -4.51
C PRO A 11 1.99 -8.82 -3.49
N VAL A 12 2.27 -8.23 -2.34
CA VAL A 12 2.83 -8.90 -1.16
C VAL A 12 1.86 -8.70 -0.01
N GLN A 13 1.55 -9.76 0.74
CA GLN A 13 0.67 -9.68 1.91
C GLN A 13 1.48 -9.32 3.16
N LEU A 14 0.98 -8.37 3.95
CA LEU A 14 1.60 -7.93 5.20
C LEU A 14 0.65 -8.15 6.39
N PRO A 15 1.10 -8.73 7.51
CA PRO A 15 2.43 -9.33 7.70
C PRO A 15 2.67 -10.53 6.76
N VAL A 16 3.93 -10.76 6.40
CA VAL A 16 4.30 -11.91 5.60
C VAL A 16 4.05 -13.17 6.43
N ALA A 17 3.00 -13.91 6.10
CA ALA A 17 2.62 -15.13 6.78
C ALA A 17 2.56 -16.30 5.80
N GLU A 18 2.92 -17.50 6.26
CA GLU A 18 2.78 -18.73 5.48
C GLU A 18 1.30 -19.10 5.28
N ASP A 19 0.44 -18.67 6.22
CA ASP A 19 -1.00 -18.96 6.22
C ASP A 19 -1.78 -17.81 5.57
N VAL A 20 -2.25 -18.03 4.37
CA VAL A 20 -3.04 -17.07 3.57
C VAL A 20 -4.44 -16.78 4.16
N THR A 21 -4.87 -17.53 5.17
CA THR A 21 -6.16 -17.29 5.83
C THR A 21 -6.08 -16.26 6.95
N LYS A 22 -4.87 -15.86 7.33
CA LYS A 22 -4.66 -14.84 8.36
C LYS A 22 -4.93 -13.43 7.83
N PRO A 23 -5.43 -12.53 8.69
CA PRO A 23 -5.59 -11.13 8.34
C PRO A 23 -4.29 -10.52 7.80
N SER A 24 -4.35 -9.98 6.59
CA SER A 24 -3.19 -9.40 5.91
C SER A 24 -3.60 -8.25 5.01
N VAL A 25 -2.72 -7.27 4.83
CA VAL A 25 -2.92 -6.10 3.94
C VAL A 25 -2.06 -6.29 2.70
N PRO A 26 -2.62 -6.30 1.49
CA PRO A 26 -1.83 -6.34 0.27
C PRO A 26 -1.13 -5.01 0.02
N VAL A 27 0.14 -5.05 -0.33
CA VAL A 27 0.92 -3.92 -0.85
C VAL A 27 1.54 -4.32 -2.18
N LEU A 28 1.94 -3.35 -3.00
CA LEU A 28 2.62 -3.65 -4.26
C LEU A 28 4.11 -3.38 -4.11
N VAL A 29 4.92 -4.32 -4.56
CA VAL A 29 6.38 -4.25 -4.43
C VAL A 29 7.03 -4.71 -5.73
N SER A 30 8.03 -3.97 -6.20
CA SER A 30 8.84 -4.42 -7.33
C SER A 30 9.83 -5.50 -6.92
N ASP A 31 10.13 -6.42 -7.83
CA ASP A 31 10.97 -7.60 -7.56
C ASP A 31 12.43 -7.27 -7.23
N ASN A 32 12.90 -6.10 -7.66
CA ASN A 32 14.30 -5.69 -7.60
C ASN A 32 14.67 -4.80 -6.40
N ILE A 33 13.84 -4.75 -5.35
CA ILE A 33 14.06 -3.86 -4.19
C ILE A 33 15.43 -4.06 -3.53
N SER A 34 15.92 -5.30 -3.47
CA SER A 34 17.19 -5.65 -2.83
C SER A 34 18.45 -5.30 -3.66
N THR A 35 18.27 -4.90 -4.90
CA THR A 35 19.36 -4.52 -5.81
C THR A 35 19.22 -3.09 -6.33
N ALA A 36 18.16 -2.40 -5.91
CA ALA A 36 17.86 -1.06 -6.40
C ALA A 36 18.81 0.00 -5.82
N SER A 37 19.28 0.90 -6.67
CA SER A 37 20.03 2.09 -6.24
C SER A 37 19.11 3.21 -5.71
N ARG A 38 17.83 3.14 -6.05
CA ARG A 38 16.79 4.09 -5.63
C ARG A 38 15.46 3.37 -5.42
N VAL A 39 14.82 3.60 -4.29
CA VAL A 39 13.50 3.05 -3.98
C VAL A 39 12.50 4.19 -3.83
N VAL A 40 11.42 4.14 -4.58
CA VAL A 40 10.29 5.06 -4.45
C VAL A 40 9.22 4.39 -3.60
N VAL A 41 8.84 5.01 -2.49
CA VAL A 41 7.76 4.56 -1.61
C VAL A 41 6.57 5.49 -1.81
N PHE A 42 5.47 4.94 -2.36
CA PHE A 42 4.21 5.66 -2.50
C PHE A 42 3.25 5.28 -1.37
N ILE A 43 2.72 6.27 -0.66
CA ILE A 43 1.73 6.10 0.41
C ILE A 43 0.47 6.86 0.02
N GLY A 44 -0.61 6.13 -0.26
CA GLY A 44 -1.90 6.68 -0.67
C GLY A 44 -2.70 7.26 0.49
N GLU A 45 -3.93 7.66 0.19
CA GLU A 45 -4.89 8.15 1.16
C GLU A 45 -5.71 7.01 1.81
N LEU A 46 -6.46 7.34 2.87
CA LEU A 46 -7.25 6.37 3.64
C LEU A 46 -8.51 5.88 2.94
N SER A 47 -9.04 6.64 1.98
CA SER A 47 -10.32 6.33 1.30
C SER A 47 -10.13 5.57 0.00
N ALA A 48 -8.92 5.49 -0.53
CA ALA A 48 -8.65 4.86 -1.81
C ALA A 48 -8.32 3.37 -1.69
N ASP A 49 -8.61 2.63 -2.74
CA ASP A 49 -8.15 1.25 -2.92
C ASP A 49 -6.66 1.23 -3.32
N LEU A 50 -6.01 0.08 -3.15
CA LEU A 50 -4.59 -0.11 -3.44
C LEU A 50 -4.19 0.41 -4.83
N GLY A 51 -3.32 1.40 -4.83
CA GLY A 51 -2.80 1.99 -6.06
C GLY A 51 -3.76 2.88 -6.83
N VAL A 52 -4.91 3.24 -6.27
CA VAL A 52 -5.82 4.23 -6.84
C VAL A 52 -5.48 5.61 -6.28
N PHE A 53 -5.31 6.60 -7.15
CA PHE A 53 -5.11 8.00 -6.79
C PHE A 53 -6.43 8.75 -6.70
N SER A 54 -7.31 8.51 -7.68
CA SER A 54 -8.58 9.18 -7.80
C SER A 54 -9.55 8.33 -8.62
N TYR A 55 -10.68 7.97 -8.03
CA TYR A 55 -11.74 7.25 -8.75
C TYR A 55 -12.34 8.10 -9.88
N ARG A 56 -12.38 9.42 -9.71
CA ARG A 56 -12.86 10.33 -10.75
C ARG A 56 -11.97 10.24 -11.96
N GLU A 57 -10.66 10.36 -11.81
CA GLU A 57 -9.69 10.26 -12.90
C GLU A 57 -9.71 8.87 -13.57
N VAL A 58 -9.94 7.81 -12.77
CA VAL A 58 -10.12 6.46 -13.34
C VAL A 58 -11.33 6.41 -14.26
N CYS A 59 -12.44 7.08 -13.91
CA CYS A 59 -13.65 7.09 -14.70
C CYS A 59 -13.58 8.01 -15.92
N GLU A 60 -12.96 9.18 -15.78
CA GLU A 60 -12.90 10.20 -16.84
C GLU A 60 -11.76 9.96 -17.84
N GLU A 61 -10.56 9.64 -17.35
CA GLU A 61 -9.31 9.54 -18.14
C GLU A 61 -8.78 8.10 -18.25
N GLY A 62 -9.35 7.18 -17.48
CA GLY A 62 -8.99 5.78 -17.45
C GLY A 62 -7.98 5.42 -16.35
N ILE A 63 -7.87 4.09 -16.15
CA ILE A 63 -7.12 3.51 -15.02
C ILE A 63 -5.64 3.93 -14.99
N SER A 64 -5.03 4.19 -16.14
CA SER A 64 -3.61 4.58 -16.18
C SER A 64 -3.34 5.95 -15.58
N PHE A 65 -4.31 6.87 -15.65
CA PHE A 65 -4.20 8.22 -15.09
C PHE A 65 -4.62 8.27 -13.63
N GLY A 66 -5.73 7.62 -13.28
CA GLY A 66 -6.26 7.64 -11.93
C GLY A 66 -5.58 6.66 -10.96
N SER A 67 -4.49 6.00 -11.37
CA SER A 67 -3.80 5.00 -10.55
C SER A 67 -2.28 5.03 -10.66
N VAL A 68 -1.63 4.22 -9.84
CA VAL A 68 -0.18 4.04 -9.76
C VAL A 68 0.49 3.53 -11.05
N ILE A 69 -0.28 3.13 -12.07
CA ILE A 69 0.28 2.51 -13.30
C ILE A 69 1.27 3.44 -14.01
N ASN A 70 0.92 4.71 -14.21
CA ASN A 70 1.83 5.66 -14.86
C ASN A 70 3.02 6.01 -13.97
N LEU A 71 2.84 6.09 -12.65
CA LEU A 71 3.95 6.23 -11.70
C LEU A 71 4.89 5.02 -11.79
N ALA A 72 4.36 3.80 -11.79
CA ALA A 72 5.15 2.59 -11.92
C ALA A 72 5.94 2.56 -13.23
N LYS A 73 5.34 2.96 -14.34
CA LYS A 73 6.05 3.11 -15.62
C LYS A 73 7.17 4.15 -15.56
N ALA A 74 6.92 5.29 -14.94
CA ALA A 74 7.92 6.35 -14.80
C ALA A 74 9.08 5.96 -13.89
N VAL A 75 8.80 5.19 -12.82
CA VAL A 75 9.82 4.75 -11.86
C VAL A 75 10.61 3.55 -12.38
N LEU A 76 9.92 2.57 -13.00
CA LEU A 76 10.49 1.28 -13.39
C LEU A 76 10.77 1.16 -14.90
N GLY A 77 10.28 2.12 -15.72
CA GLY A 77 10.49 2.14 -17.16
C GLY A 77 11.94 2.45 -17.52
N GLU A 78 12.26 2.37 -18.80
CA GLU A 78 13.53 2.60 -19.52
C GLU A 78 14.70 3.21 -18.72
N ILE A 79 15.15 2.55 -17.64
CA ILE A 79 16.30 2.96 -16.85
C ILE A 79 17.45 2.03 -17.19
N PRO A 80 18.67 2.55 -17.38
CA PRO A 80 19.86 1.75 -17.62
C PRO A 80 19.97 0.68 -16.51
N GLN A 81 20.35 -0.53 -16.90
CA GLN A 81 20.52 -1.67 -15.95
C GLN A 81 21.53 -1.40 -14.83
N ASP A 82 22.40 -0.41 -15.02
CA ASP A 82 23.43 -0.05 -14.05
C ASP A 82 22.90 0.72 -12.83
N SER A 83 21.64 1.18 -12.84
CA SER A 83 21.05 1.93 -11.73
C SER A 83 19.55 1.64 -11.59
N PRO A 84 19.15 0.41 -11.23
CA PRO A 84 17.74 0.03 -11.19
C PRO A 84 16.99 0.79 -10.09
N ASN A 85 15.79 1.29 -10.43
CA ASN A 85 14.85 1.81 -9.45
C ASN A 85 13.90 0.71 -8.98
N ALA A 86 13.38 0.86 -7.76
CA ALA A 86 12.33 0.01 -7.20
C ALA A 86 11.13 0.85 -6.75
N LEU A 87 9.97 0.21 -6.63
CA LEU A 87 8.73 0.82 -6.21
C LEU A 87 8.07 -0.01 -5.11
N ILE A 88 7.62 0.67 -4.05
CA ILE A 88 6.70 0.14 -3.05
C ILE A 88 5.45 1.00 -3.07
N VAL A 89 4.27 0.37 -3.16
CA VAL A 89 2.97 1.05 -3.02
C VAL A 89 2.30 0.55 -1.77
N ALA A 90 2.24 1.39 -0.75
CA ALA A 90 1.55 1.11 0.50
C ALA A 90 0.02 1.16 0.31
N ASN A 91 -0.69 0.46 1.17
CA ASN A 91 -2.14 0.34 1.12
C ASN A 91 -2.81 0.81 2.43
N PRO A 92 -2.76 2.09 2.76
CA PRO A 92 -3.35 2.60 4.00
C PRO A 92 -4.88 2.60 3.98
N GLY A 93 -5.50 2.59 2.81
CA GLY A 93 -6.95 2.62 2.66
C GLY A 93 -7.62 1.28 2.97
N GLN A 94 -7.06 0.17 2.52
CA GLN A 94 -7.67 -1.17 2.64
C GLN A 94 -7.05 -1.95 3.81
N ARG A 95 -7.28 -1.51 5.05
CA ARG A 95 -6.69 -2.12 6.25
C ARG A 95 -7.66 -2.95 7.09
N ILE A 96 -8.96 -2.85 6.80
CA ILE A 96 -9.99 -3.50 7.61
C ILE A 96 -10.21 -4.90 7.08
N TRP A 97 -9.86 -5.91 7.89
CA TRP A 97 -10.07 -7.30 7.54
C TRP A 97 -11.54 -7.68 7.65
N HIS A 98 -12.08 -8.23 6.59
CA HIS A 98 -13.44 -8.74 6.55
C HIS A 98 -13.43 -10.27 6.62
N ASN A 99 -13.83 -10.83 7.77
CA ASN A 99 -13.73 -12.27 8.06
C ASN A 99 -14.53 -13.14 7.09
N ASP A 100 -15.71 -12.68 6.63
CA ASP A 100 -16.55 -13.49 5.75
C ASP A 100 -16.00 -13.58 4.30
N THR A 101 -15.20 -12.61 3.86
CA THR A 101 -14.58 -12.60 2.52
C THR A 101 -13.11 -12.98 2.52
N GLY A 102 -12.47 -13.04 3.70
CA GLY A 102 -11.03 -13.32 3.79
C GLY A 102 -10.17 -12.29 3.06
N SER A 103 -10.54 -11.02 3.11
CA SER A 103 -9.84 -9.94 2.43
C SER A 103 -9.97 -8.62 3.17
N THR A 104 -9.00 -7.73 2.96
CA THR A 104 -9.09 -6.36 3.48
C THR A 104 -9.89 -5.46 2.55
N MET A 105 -10.50 -4.46 3.11
CA MET A 105 -11.27 -3.46 2.38
C MET A 105 -11.12 -2.08 3.05
N ASN A 106 -11.47 -1.03 2.32
CA ASN A 106 -11.55 0.31 2.87
C ASN A 106 -12.79 0.47 3.76
N PHE A 107 -12.81 1.56 4.53
CA PHE A 107 -13.86 1.82 5.52
C PHE A 107 -15.26 1.92 4.89
N GLU A 108 -15.40 2.58 3.75
CA GLU A 108 -16.67 2.74 3.06
C GLU A 108 -17.22 1.39 2.56
N ASN A 109 -16.35 0.58 1.96
CA ASN A 109 -16.71 -0.76 1.53
C ASN A 109 -17.08 -1.67 2.70
N PHE A 110 -16.39 -1.55 3.83
CA PHE A 110 -16.71 -2.30 5.04
C PHE A 110 -18.08 -1.94 5.60
N ARG A 111 -18.41 -0.64 5.67
CA ARG A 111 -19.70 -0.16 6.14
C ARG A 111 -20.87 -0.45 5.20
N SER A 112 -20.63 -0.40 3.90
CA SER A 112 -21.65 -0.62 2.87
C SER A 112 -22.02 -2.10 2.66
N ARG A 113 -21.30 -3.04 3.29
CA ARG A 113 -21.60 -4.47 3.18
C ARG A 113 -23.02 -4.80 3.62
N ALA A 114 -23.67 -5.65 2.83
CA ALA A 114 -25.02 -6.12 3.11
C ALA A 114 -25.13 -6.69 4.53
N ARG A 115 -26.10 -6.21 5.28
CA ARG A 115 -26.43 -6.71 6.61
C ARG A 115 -27.23 -7.99 6.49
N ARG A 116 -27.06 -8.92 7.43
CA ARG A 116 -27.87 -10.15 7.50
C ARG A 116 -29.36 -9.87 7.76
N SER A 117 -29.67 -8.69 8.32
CA SER A 117 -31.02 -8.25 8.63
C SER A 117 -31.13 -6.73 8.48
N ALA A 118 -32.26 -6.25 7.97
CA ALA A 118 -32.56 -4.81 7.83
C ALA A 118 -32.63 -4.09 9.21
N VAL A 119 -32.91 -4.81 10.28
CA VAL A 119 -32.92 -4.28 11.67
C VAL A 119 -31.61 -4.54 12.42
N GLY A 120 -30.60 -5.09 11.75
CA GLY A 120 -29.29 -5.32 12.34
C GLY A 120 -28.57 -4.00 12.63
N CYS A 121 -27.96 -3.88 13.82
CA CYS A 121 -27.07 -2.75 14.13
C CYS A 121 -25.90 -2.69 13.15
N GLU A 122 -25.35 -1.48 12.94
CA GLU A 122 -24.08 -1.34 12.24
C GLU A 122 -23.03 -2.24 12.90
N ARG A 123 -22.22 -2.90 12.06
CA ARG A 123 -21.07 -3.66 12.59
C ARG A 123 -19.97 -2.65 12.87
N PRO A 124 -19.66 -2.34 14.14
CA PRO A 124 -18.51 -1.51 14.43
C PRO A 124 -17.24 -2.29 14.05
N GLU A 125 -16.22 -1.57 13.66
CA GLU A 125 -14.87 -2.13 13.61
C GLU A 125 -14.51 -2.70 14.99
N SER A 126 -13.90 -3.84 15.01
CA SER A 126 -13.46 -4.51 16.23
C SER A 126 -12.01 -4.97 16.07
N ILE A 127 -11.39 -5.36 17.16
CA ILE A 127 -10.02 -5.90 17.13
C ILE A 127 -9.88 -7.09 16.16
N ARG A 128 -10.97 -7.81 15.87
CA ARG A 128 -10.99 -8.92 14.91
C ARG A 128 -10.87 -8.48 13.44
N ASN A 129 -11.05 -7.18 13.18
CA ASN A 129 -10.91 -6.58 11.86
C ASN A 129 -9.55 -5.89 11.69
N ALA A 130 -8.77 -5.80 12.76
CA ALA A 130 -7.42 -5.25 12.73
C ALA A 130 -6.43 -6.26 12.14
N VAL A 131 -5.55 -5.76 11.30
CA VAL A 131 -4.39 -6.52 10.81
C VAL A 131 -3.19 -6.13 11.65
N GLU A 132 -2.44 -7.11 12.14
CA GLU A 132 -1.27 -6.89 12.99
C GLU A 132 -0.27 -5.93 12.34
N GLY A 133 0.15 -4.90 13.08
CA GLY A 133 1.06 -3.85 12.60
C GLY A 133 0.48 -2.94 11.52
N ASN A 134 -0.83 -3.06 11.22
CA ASN A 134 -1.50 -2.30 10.18
C ASN A 134 -2.88 -1.76 10.63
N ALA A 135 -3.12 -1.67 11.92
CA ALA A 135 -4.42 -1.25 12.45
C ALA A 135 -4.69 0.26 12.27
N SER A 136 -3.66 1.08 12.12
CA SER A 136 -3.76 2.51 11.82
C SER A 136 -2.89 2.90 10.62
N LEU A 137 -3.08 4.11 10.12
CA LEU A 137 -2.23 4.69 9.07
C LEU A 137 -0.77 4.79 9.53
N ASP A 138 -0.56 5.22 10.76
CA ASP A 138 0.78 5.39 11.34
C ASP A 138 1.47 4.03 11.50
N GLU A 139 0.76 3.02 12.02
CA GLU A 139 1.28 1.65 12.13
C GLU A 139 1.60 1.07 10.75
N HIS A 140 0.72 1.22 9.77
CA HIS A 140 0.95 0.77 8.41
C HIS A 140 2.19 1.44 7.80
N THR A 141 2.31 2.76 7.95
CA THR A 141 3.46 3.51 7.48
C THR A 141 4.75 3.04 8.16
N GLN A 142 4.75 2.91 9.48
CA GLN A 142 5.88 2.38 10.23
C GLN A 142 6.24 0.96 9.78
N TYR A 143 5.25 0.09 9.59
CA TYR A 143 5.46 -1.28 9.12
C TYR A 143 6.16 -1.32 7.75
N ILE A 144 5.71 -0.50 6.81
CA ILE A 144 6.34 -0.38 5.48
C ILE A 144 7.81 0.01 5.60
N PHE A 145 8.14 1.03 6.38
CA PHE A 145 9.51 1.50 6.50
C PHE A 145 10.41 0.53 7.28
N GLU A 146 9.95 0.01 8.41
CA GLU A 146 10.81 -0.77 9.31
C GLU A 146 10.88 -2.25 8.96
N LYS A 147 9.77 -2.83 8.50
CA LYS A 147 9.68 -4.27 8.28
C LYS A 147 9.78 -4.67 6.82
N HIS A 148 9.47 -3.76 5.90
CA HIS A 148 9.44 -4.10 4.48
C HIS A 148 10.46 -3.33 3.63
N LEU A 149 10.79 -2.09 3.96
CA LEU A 149 11.82 -1.33 3.24
C LEU A 149 13.22 -1.55 3.84
N ARG A 150 13.40 -1.18 5.10
CA ARG A 150 14.73 -1.16 5.76
C ARG A 150 15.51 -2.49 5.67
N PRO A 151 14.90 -3.68 5.86
CA PRO A 151 15.63 -4.95 5.79
C PRO A 151 16.15 -5.32 4.40
N PHE A 152 15.52 -4.79 3.36
CA PHE A 152 15.85 -5.11 1.96
C PHE A 152 16.56 -3.98 1.23
N LEU A 153 16.72 -2.82 1.87
CA LEU A 153 17.33 -1.66 1.26
C LEU A 153 18.85 -1.85 1.13
N PRO A 154 19.41 -1.79 -0.10
CA PRO A 154 20.85 -1.85 -0.29
C PRO A 154 21.57 -0.68 0.39
N LEU A 155 22.78 -0.92 0.86
CA LEU A 155 23.63 0.13 1.45
C LEU A 155 23.87 1.25 0.43
N GLY A 156 23.57 2.48 0.82
CA GLY A 156 23.73 3.66 -0.04
C GLY A 156 22.59 3.89 -1.05
N ALA A 157 21.58 3.04 -1.08
CA ALA A 157 20.39 3.29 -1.89
C ALA A 157 19.63 4.55 -1.42
N LYS A 158 19.13 5.32 -2.37
CA LYS A 158 18.29 6.50 -2.10
C LYS A 158 16.85 6.10 -1.93
N VAL A 159 16.15 6.73 -1.00
CA VAL A 159 14.72 6.54 -0.78
C VAL A 159 13.99 7.84 -1.03
N ASP A 160 13.04 7.81 -1.98
CA ASP A 160 12.09 8.90 -2.18
C ASP A 160 10.72 8.49 -1.67
N VAL A 161 10.05 9.41 -1.02
CA VAL A 161 8.71 9.18 -0.48
C VAL A 161 7.73 10.11 -1.18
N ILE A 162 6.70 9.51 -1.77
CA ILE A 162 5.56 10.21 -2.37
C ILE A 162 4.34 9.90 -1.51
N GLY A 163 3.78 10.92 -0.89
CA GLY A 163 2.57 10.77 -0.08
C GLY A 163 1.40 11.54 -0.68
N LEU A 164 0.23 10.92 -0.69
CA LEU A 164 -1.01 11.54 -1.10
C LEU A 164 -1.89 11.76 0.13
N SER A 165 -2.37 13.01 0.32
CA SER A 165 -3.27 13.36 1.42
C SER A 165 -2.74 12.91 2.80
N GLU A 166 -3.53 12.15 3.58
CA GLU A 166 -3.13 11.64 4.89
C GLU A 166 -1.89 10.75 4.84
N GLY A 167 -1.68 10.01 3.74
CA GLY A 167 -0.47 9.21 3.55
C GLY A 167 0.80 10.06 3.51
N GLY A 168 0.72 11.26 2.92
CA GLY A 168 1.82 12.23 2.94
C GLY A 168 2.11 12.74 4.35
N TYR A 169 1.06 13.01 5.11
CA TYR A 169 1.20 13.44 6.51
C TYR A 169 1.84 12.34 7.38
N ALA A 170 1.36 11.10 7.28
CA ALA A 170 1.91 9.99 8.05
C ALA A 170 3.39 9.72 7.70
N ALA A 171 3.73 9.78 6.42
CA ALA A 171 5.12 9.67 5.96
C ALA A 171 6.01 10.76 6.57
N LEU A 172 5.56 12.01 6.52
CA LEU A 172 6.28 13.15 7.10
C LEU A 172 6.48 12.98 8.62
N MET A 173 5.44 12.55 9.33
CA MET A 173 5.50 12.34 10.78
C MET A 173 6.45 11.19 11.13
N TYR A 174 6.42 10.09 10.37
CA TYR A 174 7.36 8.99 10.55
C TYR A 174 8.81 9.44 10.31
N LEU A 175 9.09 10.12 9.20
CA LEU A 175 10.41 10.60 8.85
C LEU A 175 10.93 11.59 9.90
N LYS A 176 10.12 12.56 10.31
CA LYS A 176 10.49 13.53 11.34
C LYS A 176 10.87 12.88 12.68
N LYS A 177 10.24 11.76 13.02
CA LYS A 177 10.52 11.01 14.26
C LYS A 177 11.77 10.13 14.15
N ASN A 178 12.08 9.62 12.95
CA ASN A 178 13.07 8.56 12.75
C ASN A 178 14.28 8.98 11.89
N CYS A 179 14.25 10.15 11.25
CA CYS A 179 15.44 10.73 10.64
C CYS A 179 16.16 11.59 11.68
N GLU A 180 17.26 11.09 12.18
CA GLU A 180 18.26 11.94 12.82
C GLU A 180 18.87 12.82 11.73
N CYS A 181 18.67 14.14 11.84
CA CYS A 181 19.27 15.13 10.97
C CYS A 181 20.79 15.23 11.19
#